data_3e28286c641cf32394b81fd99b17b051
#
_entry.id   3e28286c641cf32394b81fd99b17b051
#
_cell.length_a   1.000
_cell.length_b   1.000
_cell.length_c   1.000
_cell.angle_alpha   90.00
_cell.angle_beta   90.00
_cell.angle_gamma   90.00
#
_symmetry.space_group_name_H-M   'P 1'
#
loop_
_entity.id
_entity.type
_entity.pdbx_description
1 polymer ?
#
loop_
_entity_poly.entity_id
_entity_poly.type
_entity_poly.pdbx_seq_one_letter_code
_entity_poly.pdbx_strand_id
1 'polypeptide(L)'
;INLKNIFNKNSIISDINNILQWDLSTIMPENSRANRVKQISFLNNLKQELFSSSKVSKLFSSVDEDKLCLNDKFNFRQMKKEYIYYTALPKKLIEKKTKLSLSCEGVWRKAKQKKKFKLVSNELKSLLGVIKEEGEILSQKFNCSPYDALIKNFEESYSSKDIEELFKKLHPFINNTYEKIISKQSKETLIPISRNLNERQQFEISKFFMKKIGFNFSQGRLDKSLHPFCGGGINDIRITTRIN
;
A
#
# COMPACT_ATOMS: atom_id res chain seq x y z
N ILE A 1 3.15 -25.22 16.91
CA ILE A 1 3.10 -23.95 16.16
C ILE A 1 2.35 -24.24 14.88
N ASN A 2 1.27 -23.56 14.63
CA ASN A 2 0.47 -23.66 13.42
C ASN A 2 0.64 -22.41 12.54
N LEU A 3 0.14 -22.44 11.31
CA LEU A 3 0.21 -21.31 10.38
C LEU A 3 -0.40 -20.04 10.97
N LYS A 4 -1.56 -20.12 11.66
CA LYS A 4 -2.21 -18.95 12.26
C LYS A 4 -1.28 -18.20 13.23
N ASN A 5 -0.49 -18.91 14.04
CA ASN A 5 0.47 -18.27 14.96
C ASN A 5 1.63 -17.58 14.23
N ILE A 6 2.08 -18.13 13.10
CA ILE A 6 3.12 -17.50 12.29
C ILE A 6 2.59 -16.22 11.66
N PHE A 7 1.37 -16.26 11.10
CA PHE A 7 0.76 -15.10 10.49
C PHE A 7 0.33 -14.03 11.50
N ASN A 8 -0.04 -14.41 12.73
CA ASN A 8 -0.23 -13.44 13.82
C ASN A 8 1.06 -12.68 14.13
N LYS A 9 2.21 -13.36 14.19
CA LYS A 9 3.50 -12.67 14.35
C LYS A 9 3.81 -11.75 13.17
N ASN A 10 3.57 -12.21 11.95
CA ASN A 10 3.72 -11.39 10.75
C ASN A 10 2.82 -10.14 10.78
N SER A 11 1.57 -10.27 11.24
CA SER A 11 0.64 -9.14 11.42
C SER A 11 1.19 -8.13 12.41
N ILE A 12 1.69 -8.56 13.58
CA ILE A 12 2.29 -7.66 14.57
C ILE A 12 3.49 -6.91 13.98
N ILE A 13 4.37 -7.60 13.26
CA ILE A 13 5.51 -6.96 12.59
C ILE A 13 5.01 -5.95 11.54
N SER A 14 3.93 -6.27 10.82
CA SER A 14 3.31 -5.36 9.85
C SER A 14 2.73 -4.13 10.52
N ASP A 15 2.05 -4.27 11.65
CA ASP A 15 1.47 -3.15 12.39
C ASP A 15 2.58 -2.21 12.90
N ILE A 16 3.67 -2.75 13.45
CA ILE A 16 4.84 -1.95 13.85
C ILE A 16 5.40 -1.19 12.63
N ASN A 17 5.54 -1.88 11.49
CA ASN A 17 6.05 -1.25 10.26
C ASN A 17 5.11 -0.13 9.77
N ASN A 18 3.80 -0.34 9.82
CA ASN A 18 2.81 0.67 9.43
C ASN A 18 2.87 1.92 10.33
N ILE A 19 3.08 1.76 11.64
CA ILE A 19 3.30 2.90 12.55
C ILE A 19 4.60 3.65 12.20
N LEU A 20 5.67 2.92 11.89
CA LEU A 20 6.93 3.55 11.46
C LEU A 20 6.78 4.30 10.12
N GLN A 21 5.98 3.77 9.20
CA GLN A 21 5.66 4.44 7.92
C GLN A 21 4.79 5.68 8.13
N TRP A 22 3.80 5.59 9.03
CA TRP A 22 2.98 6.75 9.40
C TRP A 22 3.84 7.86 10.00
N ASP A 23 4.69 7.55 10.97
CA ASP A 23 5.57 8.52 11.60
C ASP A 23 6.55 9.16 10.59
N LEU A 24 7.16 8.35 9.71
CA LEU A 24 7.97 8.82 8.59
C LEU A 24 7.25 9.84 7.70
N SER A 25 5.93 9.66 7.54
CA SER A 25 5.12 10.45 6.62
C SER A 25 4.49 11.69 7.26
N THR A 26 4.52 11.80 8.59
CA THR A 26 3.83 12.83 9.37
C THR A 26 4.77 13.69 10.22
N ILE A 27 5.27 13.14 11.33
CA ILE A 27 5.92 13.92 12.41
C ILE A 27 7.40 13.59 12.63
N MET A 28 7.95 12.58 11.93
CA MET A 28 9.34 12.18 12.12
C MET A 28 10.30 13.35 11.80
N PRO A 29 11.30 13.63 12.65
CA PRO A 29 12.36 14.60 12.35
C PRO A 29 13.11 14.25 11.06
N GLU A 30 13.38 15.24 10.21
CA GLU A 30 13.97 15.03 8.87
C GLU A 30 15.28 14.25 8.92
N ASN A 31 16.15 14.56 9.87
CA ASN A 31 17.47 13.92 10.02
C ASN A 31 17.40 12.49 10.56
N SER A 32 16.23 12.01 11.00
CA SER A 32 16.04 10.64 11.51
C SER A 32 15.81 9.61 10.40
N ARG A 33 15.71 10.04 9.13
CA ARG A 33 15.39 9.18 7.99
C ARG A 33 16.34 7.99 7.84
N ALA A 34 17.63 8.19 7.96
CA ALA A 34 18.61 7.11 7.83
C ALA A 34 18.41 6.00 8.87
N ASN A 35 18.07 6.37 10.12
CA ASN A 35 17.76 5.41 11.16
C ASN A 35 16.43 4.68 10.89
N ARG A 36 15.42 5.40 10.42
CA ARG A 36 14.12 4.81 10.05
C ARG A 36 14.27 3.77 8.94
N VAL A 37 15.12 4.02 7.94
CA VAL A 37 15.45 3.03 6.89
C VAL A 37 16.00 1.74 7.50
N LYS A 38 16.92 1.85 8.49
CA LYS A 38 17.46 0.67 9.18
C LYS A 38 16.37 -0.11 9.94
N GLN A 39 15.48 0.58 10.66
CA GLN A 39 14.38 -0.03 11.41
C GLN A 39 13.41 -0.78 10.49
N ILE A 40 12.97 -0.16 9.41
CA ILE A 40 12.05 -0.77 8.43
C ILE A 40 12.73 -1.95 7.72
N SER A 41 14.01 -1.81 7.33
CA SER A 41 14.77 -2.91 6.73
C SER A 41 14.90 -4.10 7.67
N PHE A 42 15.15 -3.86 8.95
CA PHE A 42 15.22 -4.90 9.96
C PHE A 42 13.90 -5.67 10.08
N LEU A 43 12.77 -4.96 10.15
CA LEU A 43 11.44 -5.60 10.22
C LEU A 43 11.12 -6.41 8.96
N ASN A 44 11.51 -5.94 7.78
CA ASN A 44 11.32 -6.69 6.54
C ASN A 44 12.19 -7.97 6.51
N ASN A 45 13.41 -7.90 7.01
CA ASN A 45 14.27 -9.07 7.14
C ASN A 45 13.70 -10.07 8.16
N LEU A 46 13.17 -9.58 9.28
CA LEU A 46 12.53 -10.43 10.30
C LEU A 46 11.30 -11.16 9.73
N LYS A 47 10.50 -10.51 8.89
CA LYS A 47 9.41 -11.18 8.16
C LYS A 47 9.93 -12.27 7.25
N GLN A 48 10.98 -12.01 6.48
CA GLN A 48 11.56 -13.02 5.60
C GLN A 48 12.09 -14.21 6.39
N GLU A 49 12.79 -13.99 7.49
CA GLU A 49 13.29 -15.05 8.36
C GLU A 49 12.15 -15.88 8.97
N LEU A 50 11.05 -15.23 9.36
CA LEU A 50 9.85 -15.90 9.87
C LEU A 50 9.30 -16.93 8.88
N PHE A 51 9.30 -16.62 7.58
CA PHE A 51 8.76 -17.47 6.54
C PHE A 51 9.78 -18.49 5.96
N SER A 52 11.07 -18.19 6.03
CA SER A 52 12.12 -19.01 5.39
C SER A 52 12.44 -20.33 6.09
N SER A 53 11.83 -20.63 7.25
CA SER A 53 12.10 -21.86 7.97
C SER A 53 11.48 -23.08 7.29
N SER A 54 12.21 -24.20 7.26
CA SER A 54 11.71 -25.49 6.75
C SER A 54 10.43 -25.96 7.44
N LYS A 55 10.20 -25.52 8.67
CA LYS A 55 8.98 -25.80 9.43
C LYS A 55 7.76 -25.15 8.79
N VAL A 56 7.87 -23.91 8.29
CA VAL A 56 6.77 -23.20 7.64
C VAL A 56 6.42 -23.87 6.31
N SER A 57 7.42 -24.26 5.52
CA SER A 57 7.21 -25.03 4.28
C SER A 57 6.43 -26.32 4.54
N LYS A 58 6.83 -27.10 5.55
CA LYS A 58 6.13 -28.35 5.93
C LYS A 58 4.69 -28.09 6.38
N LEU A 59 4.44 -27.00 7.11
CA LEU A 59 3.08 -26.62 7.50
C LEU A 59 2.19 -26.34 6.31
N PHE A 60 2.69 -25.61 5.30
CA PHE A 60 1.92 -25.38 4.07
C PHE A 60 1.63 -26.65 3.31
N SER A 61 2.61 -27.56 3.20
CA SER A 61 2.44 -28.85 2.50
C SER A 61 1.51 -29.82 3.22
N SER A 62 1.29 -29.65 4.53
CA SER A 62 0.41 -30.52 5.33
C SER A 62 -1.06 -30.13 5.31
N VAL A 63 -1.41 -28.94 4.74
CA VAL A 63 -2.79 -28.47 4.68
C VAL A 63 -3.49 -29.09 3.48
N ASP A 64 -4.59 -29.79 3.76
CA ASP A 64 -5.53 -30.26 2.75
C ASP A 64 -6.57 -29.14 2.50
N GLU A 65 -6.38 -28.38 1.40
CA GLU A 65 -7.21 -27.21 1.08
C GLU A 65 -8.68 -27.61 0.88
N ASP A 66 -8.96 -28.82 0.42
CA ASP A 66 -10.34 -29.26 0.13
C ASP A 66 -11.15 -29.50 1.41
N LYS A 67 -10.51 -29.80 2.51
CA LYS A 67 -11.14 -29.95 3.82
C LYS A 67 -11.37 -28.64 4.57
N LEU A 68 -10.90 -27.52 4.05
CA LEU A 68 -11.10 -26.22 4.67
C LEU A 68 -12.51 -25.68 4.38
N CYS A 69 -13.11 -24.99 5.35
CA CYS A 69 -14.30 -24.17 5.10
C CYS A 69 -13.95 -22.98 4.17
N LEU A 70 -14.95 -22.35 3.57
CA LEU A 70 -14.75 -21.30 2.58
C LEU A 70 -13.84 -20.16 3.11
N ASN A 71 -14.08 -19.66 4.31
CA ASN A 71 -13.29 -18.59 4.91
C ASN A 71 -11.83 -19.01 5.15
N ASP A 72 -11.60 -20.23 5.64
CA ASP A 72 -10.24 -20.74 5.87
C ASP A 72 -9.52 -21.01 4.53
N LYS A 73 -10.22 -21.38 3.45
CA LYS A 73 -9.64 -21.46 2.10
C LYS A 73 -9.11 -20.11 1.63
N PHE A 74 -9.92 -19.04 1.76
CA PHE A 74 -9.47 -17.68 1.41
C PHE A 74 -8.27 -17.24 2.25
N ASN A 75 -8.33 -17.42 3.56
CA ASN A 75 -7.22 -17.10 4.46
C ASN A 75 -5.95 -17.88 4.09
N PHE A 76 -6.08 -19.17 3.81
CA PHE A 76 -4.95 -20.02 3.43
C PHE A 76 -4.30 -19.57 2.13
N ARG A 77 -5.09 -19.19 1.13
CA ARG A 77 -4.60 -18.65 -0.15
C ARG A 77 -3.83 -17.35 0.06
N GLN A 78 -4.36 -16.42 0.87
CA GLN A 78 -3.65 -15.19 1.23
C GLN A 78 -2.33 -15.48 1.96
N MET A 79 -2.34 -16.39 2.93
CA MET A 79 -1.14 -16.84 3.63
C MET A 79 -0.12 -17.43 2.65
N LYS A 80 -0.56 -18.27 1.71
CA LYS A 80 0.31 -18.90 0.69
C LYS A 80 0.93 -17.86 -0.24
N LYS A 81 0.18 -16.85 -0.65
CA LYS A 81 0.68 -15.73 -1.46
C LYS A 81 1.79 -14.96 -0.73
N GLU A 82 1.55 -14.55 0.52
CA GLU A 82 2.56 -13.87 1.33
C GLU A 82 3.81 -14.74 1.54
N TYR A 83 3.63 -16.02 1.84
CA TYR A 83 4.72 -16.98 1.96
C TYR A 83 5.57 -17.04 0.68
N ILE A 84 4.93 -17.16 -0.48
CA ILE A 84 5.62 -17.18 -1.78
C ILE A 84 6.41 -15.88 -1.99
N TYR A 85 5.79 -14.73 -1.72
CA TYR A 85 6.43 -13.42 -1.86
C TYR A 85 7.74 -13.34 -1.04
N TYR A 86 7.68 -13.66 0.25
CA TYR A 86 8.85 -13.55 1.13
C TYR A 86 9.90 -14.65 0.90
N THR A 87 9.53 -15.82 0.39
CA THR A 87 10.47 -16.93 0.16
C THR A 87 11.06 -16.94 -1.25
N ALA A 88 10.39 -16.33 -2.23
CA ALA A 88 10.89 -16.27 -3.60
C ALA A 88 11.97 -15.17 -3.78
N LEU A 89 11.84 -14.06 -3.08
CA LEU A 89 12.72 -12.92 -3.27
C LEU A 89 14.02 -13.05 -2.46
N PRO A 90 15.19 -12.82 -3.08
CA PRO A 90 16.46 -12.77 -2.35
C PRO A 90 16.46 -11.66 -1.29
N LYS A 91 17.04 -11.91 -0.11
CA LYS A 91 17.13 -10.94 0.99
C LYS A 91 17.75 -9.60 0.53
N LYS A 92 18.83 -9.68 -0.27
CA LYS A 92 19.49 -8.50 -0.84
C LYS A 92 18.56 -7.64 -1.70
N LEU A 93 17.62 -8.27 -2.44
CA LEU A 93 16.67 -7.55 -3.28
C LEU A 93 15.63 -6.82 -2.43
N ILE A 94 15.09 -7.47 -1.39
CA ILE A 94 14.17 -6.85 -0.43
C ILE A 94 14.82 -5.64 0.26
N GLU A 95 16.05 -5.79 0.73
CA GLU A 95 16.81 -4.70 1.34
C GLU A 95 17.04 -3.54 0.37
N LYS A 96 17.46 -3.84 -0.87
CA LYS A 96 17.71 -2.85 -1.92
C LYS A 96 16.41 -2.10 -2.27
N LYS A 97 15.30 -2.83 -2.45
CA LYS A 97 13.99 -2.25 -2.69
C LYS A 97 13.57 -1.32 -1.55
N THR A 98 13.68 -1.77 -0.30
CA THR A 98 13.32 -0.97 0.87
C THR A 98 14.13 0.33 0.93
N LYS A 99 15.45 0.26 0.77
CA LYS A 99 16.33 1.44 0.77
C LYS A 99 15.98 2.42 -0.35
N LEU A 100 15.81 1.91 -1.58
CA LEU A 100 15.48 2.75 -2.74
C LEU A 100 14.08 3.36 -2.63
N SER A 101 13.08 2.63 -2.14
CA SER A 101 11.73 3.17 -1.94
C SER A 101 11.73 4.34 -0.96
N LEU A 102 12.41 4.18 0.19
CA LEU A 102 12.47 5.21 1.21
C LEU A 102 13.33 6.41 0.78
N SER A 103 14.42 6.19 0.02
CA SER A 103 15.22 7.25 -0.57
C SER A 103 14.41 8.03 -1.63
N CYS A 104 13.81 7.32 -2.57
CA CYS A 104 12.99 7.92 -3.62
C CYS A 104 11.84 8.75 -3.05
N GLU A 105 11.16 8.25 -2.01
CA GLU A 105 10.10 8.97 -1.31
C GLU A 105 10.62 10.29 -0.70
N GLY A 106 11.80 10.27 -0.05
CA GLY A 106 12.40 11.48 0.52
C GLY A 106 12.75 12.53 -0.54
N VAL A 107 13.32 12.10 -1.69
CA VAL A 107 13.63 12.99 -2.80
C VAL A 107 12.35 13.50 -3.47
N TRP A 108 11.33 12.63 -3.60
CA TRP A 108 10.02 13.01 -4.15
C TRP A 108 9.36 14.13 -3.35
N ARG A 109 9.43 14.14 -2.01
CA ARG A 109 8.90 15.23 -1.19
C ARG A 109 9.50 16.57 -1.60
N LYS A 110 10.82 16.63 -1.74
CA LYS A 110 11.55 17.82 -2.15
C LYS A 110 11.21 18.22 -3.61
N ALA A 111 11.12 17.24 -4.51
CA ALA A 111 10.76 17.44 -5.91
C ALA A 111 9.34 18.01 -6.07
N LYS A 112 8.38 17.48 -5.28
CA LYS A 112 6.99 17.93 -5.25
C LYS A 112 6.86 19.37 -4.76
N GLN A 113 7.53 19.72 -3.65
CA GLN A 113 7.55 21.10 -3.12
C GLN A 113 8.13 22.08 -4.13
N LYS A 114 9.20 21.68 -4.82
CA LYS A 114 9.87 22.52 -5.85
C LYS A 114 9.20 22.46 -7.22
N LYS A 115 8.18 21.61 -7.40
CA LYS A 115 7.53 21.32 -8.70
C LYS A 115 8.53 20.94 -9.80
N LYS A 116 9.60 20.18 -9.45
CA LYS A 116 10.69 19.79 -10.35
C LYS A 116 10.85 18.27 -10.39
N PHE A 117 10.20 17.61 -11.36
CA PHE A 117 10.26 16.15 -11.56
C PHE A 117 11.69 15.63 -11.76
N LYS A 118 12.55 16.39 -12.46
CA LYS A 118 13.94 16.01 -12.75
C LYS A 118 14.74 15.64 -11.49
N LEU A 119 14.36 16.19 -10.32
CA LEU A 119 15.04 15.90 -9.06
C LEU A 119 14.83 14.44 -8.58
N VAL A 120 13.70 13.82 -8.92
CA VAL A 120 13.36 12.45 -8.47
C VAL A 120 13.56 11.40 -9.57
N SER A 121 13.82 11.81 -10.81
CA SER A 121 13.82 10.90 -11.96
C SER A 121 14.84 9.78 -11.87
N ASN A 122 16.05 10.03 -11.35
CA ASN A 122 17.11 9.04 -11.24
C ASN A 122 16.81 8.00 -10.16
N GLU A 123 16.33 8.43 -8.99
CA GLU A 123 15.92 7.57 -7.90
C GLU A 123 14.72 6.70 -8.32
N LEU A 124 13.76 7.30 -9.02
CA LEU A 124 12.61 6.57 -9.56
C LEU A 124 13.05 5.52 -10.59
N LYS A 125 13.97 5.87 -11.51
CA LYS A 125 14.52 4.91 -12.48
C LYS A 125 15.22 3.74 -11.78
N SER A 126 16.00 4.01 -10.73
CA SER A 126 16.69 2.98 -9.94
C SER A 126 15.69 2.07 -9.22
N LEU A 127 14.63 2.64 -8.63
CA LEU A 127 13.57 1.89 -7.99
C LEU A 127 12.80 1.02 -8.97
N LEU A 128 12.44 1.56 -10.14
CA LEU A 128 11.76 0.80 -11.18
C LEU A 128 12.60 -0.37 -11.69
N GLY A 129 13.92 -0.23 -11.75
CA GLY A 129 14.82 -1.35 -12.09
C GLY A 129 14.69 -2.51 -11.11
N VAL A 130 14.65 -2.22 -9.81
CA VAL A 130 14.47 -3.25 -8.77
C VAL A 130 13.07 -3.86 -8.78
N ILE A 131 12.03 -3.06 -9.07
CA ILE A 131 10.66 -3.57 -9.19
C ILE A 131 10.52 -4.50 -10.40
N LYS A 132 11.21 -4.21 -11.51
CA LYS A 132 11.24 -5.13 -12.67
C LYS A 132 11.89 -6.46 -12.30
N GLU A 133 13.05 -6.44 -11.65
CA GLU A 133 13.74 -7.64 -11.16
C GLU A 133 12.84 -8.46 -10.23
N GLU A 134 12.12 -7.81 -9.32
CA GLU A 134 11.11 -8.46 -8.47
C GLU A 134 10.00 -9.11 -9.28
N GLY A 135 9.45 -8.40 -10.27
CA GLY A 135 8.41 -8.92 -11.16
C GLY A 135 8.87 -10.16 -11.93
N GLU A 136 10.10 -10.16 -12.44
CA GLU A 136 10.68 -11.31 -13.14
C GLU A 136 10.82 -12.54 -12.23
N ILE A 137 11.29 -12.39 -11.01
CA ILE A 137 11.40 -13.48 -10.04
C ILE A 137 10.02 -14.03 -9.66
N LEU A 138 9.08 -13.15 -9.35
CA LEU A 138 7.73 -13.54 -8.96
C LEU A 138 6.93 -14.18 -10.11
N SER A 139 7.16 -13.74 -11.35
CA SER A 139 6.51 -14.30 -12.54
C SER A 139 6.75 -15.81 -12.69
N GLN A 140 7.97 -16.25 -12.39
CA GLN A 140 8.33 -17.67 -12.40
C GLN A 140 7.60 -18.48 -11.32
N LYS A 141 7.34 -17.87 -10.15
CA LYS A 141 6.62 -18.52 -9.03
C LYS A 141 5.12 -18.59 -9.23
N PHE A 142 4.56 -17.55 -9.86
CA PHE A 142 3.12 -17.45 -10.11
C PHE A 142 2.70 -17.92 -11.50
N ASN A 143 3.67 -18.30 -12.34
CA ASN A 143 3.45 -18.73 -13.74
C ASN A 143 2.59 -17.73 -14.52
N CYS A 144 2.98 -16.46 -14.50
CA CYS A 144 2.29 -15.37 -15.18
C CYS A 144 3.30 -14.34 -15.69
N SER A 145 2.85 -13.28 -16.37
CA SER A 145 3.73 -12.19 -16.79
C SER A 145 4.37 -11.46 -15.59
N PRO A 146 5.55 -10.84 -15.74
CA PRO A 146 6.15 -10.04 -14.67
C PRO A 146 5.22 -8.93 -14.15
N TYR A 147 4.45 -8.31 -15.03
CA TYR A 147 3.48 -7.27 -14.65
C TYR A 147 2.32 -7.85 -13.85
N ASP A 148 1.76 -9.00 -14.29
CA ASP A 148 0.70 -9.69 -13.53
C ASP A 148 1.18 -10.18 -12.17
N ALA A 149 2.43 -10.63 -12.07
CA ALA A 149 3.02 -11.02 -10.79
C ALA A 149 3.07 -9.84 -9.80
N LEU A 150 3.34 -8.63 -10.28
CA LEU A 150 3.30 -7.41 -9.46
C LEU A 150 1.87 -6.99 -9.12
N ILE A 151 0.91 -7.14 -10.05
CA ILE A 151 -0.53 -6.87 -9.80
C ILE A 151 -1.05 -7.72 -8.67
N LYS A 152 -0.62 -9.00 -8.55
CA LYS A 152 -1.06 -9.90 -7.46
C LYS A 152 -0.81 -9.38 -6.05
N ASN A 153 0.06 -8.41 -5.87
CA ASN A 153 0.25 -7.75 -4.57
C ASN A 153 -0.95 -6.86 -4.18
N PHE A 154 -1.73 -6.41 -5.17
CA PHE A 154 -2.85 -5.48 -5.00
C PHE A 154 -4.18 -6.17 -5.33
N GLU A 155 -4.21 -6.94 -6.42
CA GLU A 155 -5.40 -7.60 -6.94
C GLU A 155 -5.08 -9.05 -7.33
N GLU A 156 -5.53 -10.00 -6.52
CA GLU A 156 -5.16 -11.41 -6.70
C GLU A 156 -5.92 -12.09 -7.82
N SER A 157 -7.19 -11.70 -7.99
CA SER A 157 -8.16 -12.42 -8.82
C SER A 157 -8.12 -12.02 -10.29
N TYR A 158 -7.47 -10.92 -10.64
CA TYR A 158 -7.47 -10.37 -11.99
C TYR A 158 -6.07 -10.32 -12.59
N SER A 159 -5.99 -10.71 -13.85
CA SER A 159 -4.81 -10.46 -14.70
C SER A 159 -4.92 -9.07 -15.35
N SER A 160 -3.81 -8.59 -15.91
CA SER A 160 -3.81 -7.37 -16.73
C SER A 160 -4.80 -7.45 -17.90
N LYS A 161 -4.97 -8.65 -18.48
CA LYS A 161 -5.94 -8.89 -19.56
C LYS A 161 -7.38 -8.74 -19.08
N ASP A 162 -7.72 -9.30 -17.91
CA ASP A 162 -9.07 -9.16 -17.34
C ASP A 162 -9.39 -7.70 -17.03
N ILE A 163 -8.42 -6.97 -16.50
CA ILE A 163 -8.53 -5.53 -16.21
C ILE A 163 -8.72 -4.75 -17.53
N GLU A 164 -7.97 -5.07 -18.57
CA GLU A 164 -8.10 -4.43 -19.87
C GLU A 164 -9.49 -4.66 -20.47
N GLU A 165 -10.01 -5.87 -20.39
CA GLU A 165 -11.37 -6.19 -20.87
C GLU A 165 -12.46 -5.45 -20.07
N LEU A 166 -12.28 -5.31 -18.77
CA LEU A 166 -13.16 -4.50 -17.92
C LEU A 166 -13.14 -3.03 -18.36
N PHE A 167 -11.96 -2.46 -18.57
CA PHE A 167 -11.84 -1.07 -19.01
C PHE A 167 -12.34 -0.83 -20.42
N LYS A 168 -12.20 -1.78 -21.34
CA LYS A 168 -12.82 -1.69 -22.67
C LYS A 168 -14.34 -1.52 -22.61
N LYS A 169 -15.00 -2.14 -21.64
CA LYS A 169 -16.45 -1.99 -21.40
C LYS A 169 -16.79 -0.69 -20.66
N LEU A 170 -15.97 -0.31 -19.69
CA LEU A 170 -16.22 0.84 -18.84
C LEU A 170 -15.95 2.18 -19.53
N HIS A 171 -14.93 2.24 -20.38
CA HIS A 171 -14.50 3.49 -21.04
C HIS A 171 -15.60 4.14 -21.91
N PRO A 172 -16.33 3.43 -22.78
CA PRO A 172 -17.44 4.02 -23.52
C PRO A 172 -18.56 4.54 -22.62
N PHE A 173 -18.86 3.82 -21.54
CA PHE A 173 -19.86 4.25 -20.55
C PHE A 173 -19.44 5.55 -19.86
N ILE A 174 -18.19 5.63 -19.40
CA ILE A 174 -17.66 6.84 -18.75
C ILE A 174 -17.71 8.02 -19.70
N ASN A 175 -17.24 7.88 -20.94
CA ASN A 175 -17.19 8.98 -21.92
C ASN A 175 -18.62 9.48 -22.22
N ASN A 176 -19.56 8.60 -22.51
CA ASN A 176 -20.93 8.99 -22.78
C ASN A 176 -21.59 9.66 -21.57
N THR A 177 -21.35 9.14 -20.36
CA THR A 177 -21.88 9.72 -19.15
C THR A 177 -21.26 11.07 -18.83
N TYR A 178 -19.94 11.21 -19.02
CA TYR A 178 -19.21 12.45 -18.83
C TYR A 178 -19.74 13.57 -19.73
N GLU A 179 -19.91 13.32 -21.02
CA GLU A 179 -20.47 14.29 -21.96
C GLU A 179 -21.87 14.76 -21.58
N LYS A 180 -22.74 13.82 -21.16
CA LYS A 180 -24.09 14.14 -20.67
C LYS A 180 -24.05 15.02 -19.41
N ILE A 181 -23.16 14.69 -18.46
CA ILE A 181 -22.99 15.46 -17.22
C ILE A 181 -22.51 16.86 -17.53
N ILE A 182 -21.47 17.01 -18.36
CA ILE A 182 -20.92 18.34 -18.73
C ILE A 182 -21.98 19.16 -19.46
N SER A 183 -22.72 18.58 -20.41
CA SER A 183 -23.81 19.25 -21.11
C SER A 183 -24.93 19.72 -20.17
N LYS A 184 -25.23 18.97 -19.12
CA LYS A 184 -26.20 19.36 -18.10
C LYS A 184 -25.65 20.45 -17.19
N GLN A 185 -24.43 20.25 -16.65
CA GLN A 185 -23.80 21.19 -15.74
C GLN A 185 -23.52 22.56 -16.38
N SER A 186 -23.24 22.62 -17.69
CA SER A 186 -23.07 23.90 -18.38
C SER A 186 -24.31 24.79 -18.38
N LYS A 187 -25.48 24.22 -18.10
CA LYS A 187 -26.77 24.95 -17.97
C LYS A 187 -27.16 25.26 -16.53
N GLU A 188 -26.40 24.76 -15.55
CA GLU A 188 -26.66 24.94 -14.13
C GLU A 188 -25.90 26.15 -13.59
N THR A 189 -26.52 26.89 -12.68
CA THR A 189 -25.85 27.97 -11.95
C THR A 189 -24.96 27.35 -10.89
N LEU A 190 -23.65 27.51 -11.02
CA LEU A 190 -22.71 27.06 -10.02
C LEU A 190 -22.86 27.87 -8.73
N ILE A 191 -23.02 27.17 -7.60
CA ILE A 191 -22.94 27.80 -6.29
C ILE A 191 -21.45 27.89 -5.92
N PRO A 192 -20.86 29.10 -5.93
CA PRO A 192 -19.44 29.24 -5.61
C PRO A 192 -19.21 28.92 -4.13
N ILE A 193 -18.14 28.18 -3.84
CA ILE A 193 -17.63 28.06 -2.46
C ILE A 193 -17.03 29.40 -2.09
N SER A 194 -17.80 30.23 -1.37
CA SER A 194 -17.50 31.65 -1.09
C SER A 194 -16.49 31.86 0.03
N ARG A 195 -16.04 30.84 0.72
CA ARG A 195 -15.13 30.93 1.88
C ARG A 195 -13.91 30.06 1.72
N ASN A 196 -12.75 30.69 1.82
CA ASN A 196 -11.51 29.96 2.05
C ASN A 196 -11.49 29.48 3.50
N LEU A 197 -11.49 28.17 3.69
CA LEU A 197 -11.37 27.56 5.01
C LEU A 197 -9.88 27.55 5.41
N ASN A 198 -9.59 28.07 6.60
CA ASN A 198 -8.25 27.94 7.15
C ASN A 198 -7.95 26.49 7.56
N GLU A 199 -6.69 26.19 7.82
CA GLU A 199 -6.22 24.81 8.16
C GLU A 199 -7.04 24.18 9.30
N ARG A 200 -7.30 24.93 10.38
CA ARG A 200 -8.06 24.45 11.53
C ARG A 200 -9.50 24.08 11.14
N GLN A 201 -10.16 24.93 10.36
CA GLN A 201 -11.52 24.68 9.90
C GLN A 201 -11.61 23.45 9.00
N GLN A 202 -10.66 23.27 8.05
CA GLN A 202 -10.58 22.08 7.21
C GLN A 202 -10.41 20.79 8.06
N PHE A 203 -9.60 20.87 9.10
CA PHE A 203 -9.36 19.76 10.00
C PHE A 203 -10.60 19.39 10.83
N GLU A 204 -11.30 20.38 11.37
CA GLU A 204 -12.54 20.17 12.15
C GLU A 204 -13.68 19.62 11.26
N ILE A 205 -13.81 20.08 10.03
CA ILE A 205 -14.76 19.53 9.06
C ILE A 205 -14.41 18.05 8.74
N SER A 206 -13.15 17.75 8.53
CA SER A 206 -12.72 16.36 8.31
C SER A 206 -13.08 15.47 9.49
N LYS A 207 -12.81 15.90 10.71
CA LYS A 207 -13.20 15.16 11.94
C LYS A 207 -14.72 15.01 12.08
N PHE A 208 -15.48 16.06 11.73
CA PHE A 208 -16.93 16.01 11.76
C PHE A 208 -17.47 14.91 10.85
N PHE A 209 -17.01 14.86 9.60
CA PHE A 209 -17.44 13.81 8.67
C PHE A 209 -16.98 12.42 9.13
N MET A 210 -15.74 12.28 9.61
CA MET A 210 -15.24 11.01 10.15
C MET A 210 -16.12 10.51 11.30
N LYS A 211 -16.52 11.38 12.24
CA LYS A 211 -17.46 11.01 13.31
C LYS A 211 -18.83 10.58 12.76
N LYS A 212 -19.33 11.28 11.74
CA LYS A 212 -20.64 10.97 11.12
C LYS A 212 -20.67 9.63 10.43
N ILE A 213 -19.57 9.19 9.84
CA ILE A 213 -19.44 7.86 9.23
C ILE A 213 -19.03 6.77 10.23
N GLY A 214 -18.98 7.08 11.54
CA GLY A 214 -18.72 6.10 12.60
C GLY A 214 -17.25 5.88 12.94
N PHE A 215 -16.32 6.75 12.54
CA PHE A 215 -14.91 6.60 12.89
C PHE A 215 -14.70 6.79 14.41
N ASN A 216 -14.08 5.78 15.04
CA ASN A 216 -13.80 5.78 16.46
C ASN A 216 -12.44 6.43 16.78
N PHE A 217 -12.46 7.66 17.25
CA PHE A 217 -11.25 8.40 17.63
C PHE A 217 -10.55 7.89 18.89
N SER A 218 -11.14 6.96 19.64
CA SER A 218 -10.42 6.26 20.73
C SER A 218 -9.48 5.17 20.21
N GLN A 219 -9.68 4.73 18.95
CA GLN A 219 -8.90 3.68 18.29
C GLN A 219 -8.21 4.17 17.01
N GLY A 220 -8.20 5.49 16.80
CA GLY A 220 -7.55 6.05 15.63
C GLY A 220 -7.39 7.55 15.71
N ARG A 221 -6.63 8.10 14.77
CA ARG A 221 -6.36 9.54 14.69
C ARG A 221 -6.28 10.04 13.27
N LEU A 222 -6.49 11.34 13.12
CA LEU A 222 -6.31 12.08 11.87
C LEU A 222 -5.08 12.99 12.00
N ASP A 223 -4.18 12.91 11.04
CA ASP A 223 -2.97 13.74 10.98
C ASP A 223 -2.79 14.38 9.60
N LYS A 224 -1.86 15.33 9.51
CA LYS A 224 -1.50 16.00 8.26
C LYS A 224 -0.37 15.28 7.56
N SER A 225 -0.46 15.12 6.24
CA SER A 225 0.62 14.59 5.41
C SER A 225 0.64 15.23 4.03
N LEU A 226 1.76 15.07 3.29
CA LEU A 226 1.89 15.56 1.92
C LEU A 226 1.01 14.79 0.92
N HIS A 227 0.74 13.54 1.20
CA HIS A 227 -0.12 12.66 0.42
C HIS A 227 -1.00 11.87 1.38
N PRO A 228 -2.35 12.06 1.33
CA PRO A 228 -3.26 11.36 2.22
C PRO A 228 -3.17 9.84 2.08
N PHE A 229 -3.19 9.15 3.21
CA PHE A 229 -3.23 7.69 3.27
C PHE A 229 -3.91 7.21 4.55
N CYS A 230 -4.29 5.95 4.57
CA CYS A 230 -4.74 5.22 5.75
C CYS A 230 -3.74 4.10 6.05
N GLY A 231 -3.39 3.93 7.32
CA GLY A 231 -2.45 2.91 7.79
C GLY A 231 -2.67 2.61 9.27
N GLY A 232 -1.62 2.14 9.93
CA GLY A 232 -1.68 1.70 11.32
C GLY A 232 -1.97 0.21 11.45
N GLY A 233 -2.62 -0.19 12.53
CA GLY A 233 -2.98 -1.56 12.84
C GLY A 233 -4.40 -1.70 13.37
N ILE A 234 -4.76 -2.90 13.80
CA ILE A 234 -6.05 -3.15 14.44
C ILE A 234 -6.13 -2.32 15.72
N ASN A 235 -7.20 -1.53 15.88
CA ASN A 235 -7.42 -0.63 17.02
C ASN A 235 -6.37 0.50 17.17
N ASP A 236 -5.56 0.77 16.14
CA ASP A 236 -4.68 1.92 16.06
C ASP A 236 -4.66 2.45 14.61
N ILE A 237 -5.78 3.01 14.18
CA ILE A 237 -5.99 3.44 12.78
C ILE A 237 -5.37 4.83 12.59
N ARG A 238 -4.50 4.95 11.59
CA ARG A 238 -3.79 6.19 11.24
C ARG A 238 -4.27 6.72 9.90
N ILE A 239 -5.14 7.73 9.94
CA ILE A 239 -5.62 8.42 8.75
C ILE A 239 -4.88 9.74 8.61
N THR A 240 -4.52 10.09 7.39
CA THR A 240 -3.90 11.38 7.13
C THR A 240 -4.68 12.16 6.08
N THR A 241 -4.63 13.48 6.18
CA THR A 241 -5.22 14.39 5.20
C THR A 241 -4.20 15.42 4.74
N ARG A 242 -4.37 15.90 3.52
CA ARG A 242 -3.63 17.06 3.02
C ARG A 242 -4.53 18.29 3.16
N ILE A 243 -4.01 19.32 3.78
CA ILE A 243 -4.65 20.61 3.93
C ILE A 243 -3.94 21.57 2.97
N ASN A 244 -4.70 22.31 2.18
CA ASN A 244 -4.24 23.29 1.20
C ASN A 244 -4.48 24.71 1.69
#